data_f4e4cfb360e046ab3338f51937917b00
#
_entry.id   f4e4cfb360e046ab3338f51937917b00
#
_cell.length_a   1.000
_cell.length_b   1.000
_cell.length_c   1.000
_cell.angle_alpha   90.00
_cell.angle_beta   90.00
_cell.angle_gamma   90.00
#
_symmetry.space_group_name_H-M   'P 1'
#
loop_
_entity.id
_entity.type
_entity.pdbx_description
1 polymer ?
#
loop_
_entity_poly.entity_id
_entity_poly.type
_entity_poly.pdbx_seq_one_letter_code
_entity_poly.pdbx_strand_id
1 'polypeptide(L)'
;NYDAFMEPVTWFLTGMQKHSDEFRQDMLGNAGNFFGAMHHNMSRMGGQAVAISMNELSNHDHSRFLTRTNHRVGRTASVGAEAANEGVNKAVFMEAVIIQMTWPGAPTIYYGDEAGVCGWTDPDNRRTYPWGSEDQELIAFHKAAIAMHKSQEVLKSGSYKPLVGEYNLIAYGRFNQKDAVVVIVNNSEDERRVRVPVWELGITDKDEMEQIFVTFDGGFGEEQLWYTVNGGWLDIGLRKTSAVVLKRVKW
;
A
#
# COMPACT_ATOMS: atom_id res chain seq x y z
N ASN A 1 -4.08 13.72 -3.79
CA ASN A 1 -3.44 13.73 -2.45
C ASN A 1 -1.96 13.38 -2.59
N TYR A 2 -1.16 14.32 -3.13
CA TYR A 2 0.24 14.08 -3.46
C TYR A 2 1.11 13.90 -2.21
N ASP A 3 1.17 14.93 -1.38
CA ASP A 3 2.14 14.99 -0.28
C ASP A 3 1.73 14.14 0.94
N ALA A 4 0.42 13.94 1.13
CA ALA A 4 -0.11 13.17 2.26
C ALA A 4 -0.39 11.69 1.92
N PHE A 5 -0.06 11.23 0.69
CA PHE A 5 -0.25 9.83 0.30
C PHE A 5 0.74 9.37 -0.77
N MET A 6 0.66 9.91 -2.00
CA MET A 6 1.41 9.39 -3.15
C MET A 6 2.92 9.38 -2.91
N GLU A 7 3.49 10.51 -2.47
CA GLU A 7 4.93 10.62 -2.26
C GLU A 7 5.46 9.74 -1.14
N PRO A 8 4.88 9.76 0.09
CA PRO A 8 5.35 8.89 1.16
C PRO A 8 5.28 7.40 0.82
N VAL A 9 4.21 6.95 0.13
CA VAL A 9 4.10 5.57 -0.35
C VAL A 9 5.18 5.26 -1.40
N THR A 10 5.39 6.18 -2.35
CA THR A 10 6.42 6.04 -3.38
C THR A 10 7.81 5.95 -2.76
N TRP A 11 8.16 6.84 -1.84
CA TRP A 11 9.48 6.85 -1.19
C TRP A 11 9.72 5.56 -0.41
N PHE A 12 8.76 5.17 0.42
CA PHE A 12 8.92 4.00 1.28
C PHE A 12 9.08 2.71 0.46
N LEU A 13 8.25 2.51 -0.56
CA LEU A 13 8.25 1.26 -1.31
C LEU A 13 9.30 1.22 -2.43
N THR A 14 9.65 2.35 -3.02
CA THR A 14 10.49 2.38 -4.22
C THR A 14 11.74 3.25 -4.11
N GLY A 15 11.83 4.14 -3.13
CA GLY A 15 12.88 5.16 -3.08
C GLY A 15 12.79 6.22 -4.19
N MET A 16 11.85 6.11 -5.10
CA MET A 16 11.70 7.03 -6.22
C MET A 16 10.92 8.28 -5.85
N GLN A 17 11.17 9.37 -6.55
CA GLN A 17 10.25 10.51 -6.57
C GLN A 17 9.09 10.26 -7.53
N LYS A 18 8.00 10.99 -7.34
CA LYS A 18 6.76 10.88 -8.13
C LYS A 18 6.91 11.10 -9.64
N HIS A 19 7.96 11.80 -10.07
CA HIS A 19 8.28 12.02 -11.49
C HIS A 19 9.34 11.06 -12.06
N SER A 20 9.88 10.15 -11.24
CA SER A 20 11.03 9.30 -11.57
C SER A 20 12.31 10.09 -11.93
N ASP A 21 12.45 11.30 -11.39
CA ASP A 21 13.61 12.18 -11.65
C ASP A 21 14.78 11.93 -10.70
N GLU A 22 14.53 11.29 -9.56
CA GLU A 22 15.51 11.04 -8.52
C GLU A 22 15.23 9.73 -7.79
N PHE A 23 16.29 9.03 -7.42
CA PHE A 23 16.24 7.88 -6.51
C PHE A 23 16.83 8.29 -5.15
N ARG A 24 16.06 8.12 -4.09
CA ARG A 24 16.36 8.50 -2.71
C ARG A 24 16.58 7.26 -1.85
N GLN A 25 17.82 6.79 -1.80
CA GLN A 25 18.19 5.63 -0.97
C GLN A 25 17.87 5.82 0.52
N ASP A 26 17.96 7.05 1.02
CA ASP A 26 17.64 7.42 2.40
C ASP A 26 16.14 7.33 2.74
N MET A 27 15.29 7.33 1.73
CA MET A 27 13.82 7.23 1.84
C MET A 27 13.31 5.80 1.67
N LEU A 28 14.01 4.97 0.88
CA LEU A 28 13.63 3.58 0.64
C LEU A 28 13.57 2.80 1.96
N GLY A 29 12.43 2.21 2.25
CA GLY A 29 12.20 1.42 3.45
C GLY A 29 12.17 2.21 4.76
N ASN A 30 12.26 3.55 4.71
CA ASN A 30 12.32 4.40 5.89
C ASN A 30 10.91 4.65 6.47
N ALA A 31 10.50 3.80 7.41
CA ALA A 31 9.19 3.90 8.08
C ALA A 31 9.02 5.22 8.86
N GLY A 32 10.10 5.78 9.43
CA GLY A 32 10.05 7.06 10.12
C GLY A 32 9.68 8.21 9.18
N ASN A 33 10.30 8.27 8.01
CA ASN A 33 9.96 9.25 6.98
C ASN A 33 8.55 9.04 6.43
N PHE A 34 8.15 7.77 6.19
CA PHE A 34 6.79 7.44 5.75
C PHE A 34 5.73 7.95 6.72
N PHE A 35 5.76 7.51 7.98
CA PHE A 35 4.77 7.93 8.96
C PHE A 35 4.87 9.42 9.29
N GLY A 36 6.09 9.97 9.36
CA GLY A 36 6.32 11.39 9.62
C GLY A 36 5.67 12.29 8.56
N ALA A 37 5.88 12.00 7.28
CA ALA A 37 5.28 12.76 6.17
C ALA A 37 3.75 12.59 6.14
N MET A 38 3.25 11.35 6.29
CA MET A 38 1.82 11.08 6.34
C MET A 38 1.13 11.87 7.48
N HIS A 39 1.67 11.81 8.68
CA HIS A 39 1.09 12.49 9.85
C HIS A 39 1.18 14.01 9.73
N HIS A 40 2.32 14.53 9.29
CA HIS A 40 2.49 15.96 9.08
C HIS A 40 1.42 16.52 8.15
N ASN A 41 1.21 15.90 7.02
CA ASN A 41 0.26 16.37 6.02
C ASN A 41 -1.19 16.13 6.44
N MET A 42 -1.51 14.96 7.03
CA MET A 42 -2.85 14.69 7.55
C MET A 42 -3.25 15.66 8.68
N SER A 43 -2.32 16.03 9.56
CA SER A 43 -2.59 16.95 10.67
C SER A 43 -2.96 18.38 10.23
N ARG A 44 -2.63 18.74 8.99
CA ARG A 44 -2.96 20.06 8.40
C ARG A 44 -4.36 20.09 7.77
N MET A 45 -5.04 18.95 7.71
CA MET A 45 -6.37 18.80 7.14
C MET A 45 -7.39 18.48 8.24
N GLY A 46 -8.59 18.99 8.10
CA GLY A 46 -9.70 18.54 8.95
C GLY A 46 -10.02 17.06 8.69
N GLY A 47 -10.50 16.34 9.70
CA GLY A 47 -10.77 14.89 9.58
C GLY A 47 -11.71 14.53 8.43
N GLN A 48 -12.70 15.37 8.11
CA GLN A 48 -13.58 15.16 6.96
C GLN A 48 -12.82 15.29 5.62
N ALA A 49 -11.88 16.25 5.52
CA ALA A 49 -11.05 16.41 4.33
C ALA A 49 -10.11 15.22 4.13
N VAL A 50 -9.53 14.70 5.22
CA VAL A 50 -8.73 13.45 5.16
C VAL A 50 -9.58 12.29 4.64
N ALA A 51 -10.80 12.13 5.14
CA ALA A 51 -11.67 11.01 4.77
C ALA A 51 -12.08 10.99 3.28
N ILE A 52 -12.06 12.12 2.61
CA ILE A 52 -12.41 12.25 1.18
C ILE A 52 -11.20 12.55 0.29
N SER A 53 -10.00 12.63 0.86
CA SER A 53 -8.77 12.87 0.09
C SER A 53 -8.51 11.71 -0.87
N MET A 54 -8.27 12.02 -2.13
CA MET A 54 -7.99 11.03 -3.18
C MET A 54 -6.63 10.37 -2.94
N ASN A 55 -6.64 9.14 -2.47
CA ASN A 55 -5.44 8.32 -2.33
C ASN A 55 -5.12 7.67 -3.67
N GLU A 56 -4.27 8.31 -4.46
CA GLU A 56 -3.87 7.85 -5.79
C GLU A 56 -2.39 7.45 -5.80
N LEU A 57 -2.04 6.43 -6.57
CA LEU A 57 -0.67 5.98 -6.78
C LEU A 57 -0.08 6.59 -8.05
N SER A 58 -0.91 6.77 -9.06
CA SER A 58 -0.58 7.40 -10.33
C SER A 58 -1.63 8.46 -10.68
N ASN A 59 -1.27 9.40 -11.54
CA ASN A 59 -2.19 10.38 -12.12
C ASN A 59 -1.64 10.93 -13.45
N HIS A 60 -2.29 11.97 -13.97
CA HIS A 60 -1.98 12.56 -15.28
C HIS A 60 -0.69 13.43 -15.29
N ASP A 61 -0.09 13.73 -14.14
CA ASP A 61 1.13 14.56 -14.03
C ASP A 61 2.39 13.71 -13.79
N HIS A 62 2.25 12.61 -13.03
CA HIS A 62 3.38 11.86 -12.48
C HIS A 62 3.64 10.56 -13.25
N SER A 63 4.81 9.98 -13.10
CA SER A 63 5.07 8.64 -13.63
C SER A 63 4.12 7.61 -13.02
N ARG A 64 3.85 6.53 -13.75
CA ARG A 64 3.04 5.42 -13.23
C ARG A 64 3.74 4.76 -12.04
N PHE A 65 2.99 4.36 -11.01
CA PHE A 65 3.58 3.73 -9.83
C PHE A 65 4.32 2.44 -10.21
N LEU A 66 3.74 1.63 -11.08
CA LEU A 66 4.38 0.40 -11.56
C LEU A 66 5.74 0.69 -12.19
N THR A 67 5.88 1.77 -12.97
CA THR A 67 7.18 2.20 -13.50
C THR A 67 8.17 2.56 -12.39
N ARG A 68 7.74 3.24 -11.31
CA ARG A 68 8.64 3.61 -10.20
C ARG A 68 9.23 2.39 -9.49
N THR A 69 8.58 1.23 -9.56
CA THR A 69 9.10 -0.02 -8.96
C THR A 69 10.35 -0.57 -9.64
N ASN A 70 10.73 -0.05 -10.81
CA ASN A 70 11.97 -0.44 -11.50
C ASN A 70 13.21 0.31 -11.00
N HIS A 71 13.04 1.28 -10.09
CA HIS A 71 14.10 2.10 -9.48
C HIS A 71 14.95 2.87 -10.49
N ARG A 72 14.46 3.06 -11.71
CA ARG A 72 15.18 3.74 -12.78
C ARG A 72 14.82 5.23 -12.83
N VAL A 73 15.84 6.07 -12.76
CA VAL A 73 15.69 7.50 -13.03
C VAL A 73 15.63 7.73 -14.53
N GLY A 74 14.60 8.45 -15.01
CA GLY A 74 14.46 8.72 -16.43
C GLY A 74 13.18 9.42 -16.84
N ARG A 75 13.17 9.81 -18.09
CA ARG A 75 12.03 10.35 -18.84
C ARG A 75 12.08 9.82 -20.27
N THR A 76 10.98 9.88 -21.00
CA THR A 76 10.92 9.47 -22.41
C THR A 76 12.06 10.07 -23.26
N ALA A 77 12.37 11.34 -23.05
CA ALA A 77 13.42 12.02 -23.81
C ALA A 77 14.85 11.54 -23.49
N SER A 78 15.10 11.01 -22.29
CA SER A 78 16.44 10.58 -21.85
C SER A 78 16.68 9.09 -22.01
N VAL A 79 15.68 8.24 -21.80
CA VAL A 79 15.84 6.77 -21.75
C VAL A 79 14.89 6.02 -22.68
N GLY A 80 14.00 6.72 -23.39
CA GLY A 80 12.98 6.12 -24.26
C GLY A 80 11.73 5.68 -23.50
N ALA A 81 10.61 5.58 -24.20
CA ALA A 81 9.32 5.22 -23.61
C ALA A 81 9.29 3.77 -23.12
N GLU A 82 9.92 2.84 -23.83
CA GLU A 82 9.91 1.40 -23.51
C GLU A 82 10.61 1.09 -22.19
N ALA A 83 11.61 1.87 -21.81
CA ALA A 83 12.32 1.70 -20.55
C ALA A 83 11.41 1.85 -19.30
N ALA A 84 10.23 2.45 -19.44
CA ALA A 84 9.23 2.52 -18.38
C ALA A 84 8.64 1.16 -18.02
N ASN A 85 8.69 0.19 -18.93
CA ASN A 85 8.13 -1.16 -18.76
C ASN A 85 9.16 -2.17 -18.25
N GLU A 86 10.46 -1.82 -18.33
CA GLU A 86 11.56 -2.74 -18.02
C GLU A 86 11.77 -2.86 -16.50
N GLY A 87 11.90 -4.08 -15.99
CA GLY A 87 12.30 -4.35 -14.60
C GLY A 87 11.27 -3.93 -13.53
N VAL A 88 10.02 -3.76 -13.92
CA VAL A 88 8.95 -3.43 -12.97
C VAL A 88 8.65 -4.57 -12.02
N ASN A 89 8.29 -4.26 -10.76
CA ASN A 89 7.98 -5.21 -9.72
C ASN A 89 6.49 -5.14 -9.33
N LYS A 90 5.71 -6.13 -9.77
CA LYS A 90 4.28 -6.21 -9.45
C LYS A 90 4.01 -6.47 -7.96
N ALA A 91 4.89 -7.19 -7.25
CA ALA A 91 4.70 -7.45 -5.83
C ALA A 91 4.75 -6.15 -5.01
N VAL A 92 5.73 -5.27 -5.29
CA VAL A 92 5.82 -3.94 -4.69
C VAL A 92 4.61 -3.07 -5.08
N PHE A 93 4.14 -3.19 -6.31
CA PHE A 93 2.92 -2.49 -6.73
C PHE A 93 1.68 -2.98 -5.97
N MET A 94 1.55 -4.29 -5.74
CA MET A 94 0.46 -4.86 -4.94
C MET A 94 0.51 -4.37 -3.48
N GLU A 95 1.70 -4.24 -2.88
CA GLU A 95 1.85 -3.62 -1.55
C GLU A 95 1.31 -2.18 -1.52
N ALA A 96 1.65 -1.39 -2.54
CA ALA A 96 1.17 -0.01 -2.67
C ALA A 96 -0.37 0.06 -2.78
N VAL A 97 -0.98 -0.83 -3.55
CA VAL A 97 -2.44 -0.92 -3.69
C VAL A 97 -3.09 -1.33 -2.37
N ILE A 98 -2.49 -2.24 -1.59
CA ILE A 98 -3.02 -2.58 -0.25
C ILE A 98 -2.96 -1.36 0.67
N ILE A 99 -1.88 -0.59 0.67
CA ILE A 99 -1.83 0.69 1.40
C ILE A 99 -2.94 1.62 0.89
N GLN A 100 -3.12 1.75 -0.42
CA GLN A 100 -4.16 2.59 -1.03
C GLN A 100 -5.56 2.22 -0.57
N MET A 101 -5.88 0.91 -0.53
CA MET A 101 -7.19 0.40 -0.14
C MET A 101 -7.46 0.44 1.37
N THR A 102 -6.44 0.64 2.19
CA THR A 102 -6.59 0.54 3.65
C THR A 102 -6.22 1.82 4.41
N TRP A 103 -5.51 2.77 3.79
CA TRP A 103 -5.16 4.06 4.38
C TRP A 103 -6.40 4.97 4.50
N PRO A 104 -6.46 5.90 5.50
CA PRO A 104 -7.52 6.91 5.55
C PRO A 104 -7.60 7.75 4.28
N GLY A 105 -8.79 7.85 3.68
CA GLY A 105 -9.04 8.58 2.44
C GLY A 105 -9.90 7.80 1.47
N ALA A 106 -10.04 8.31 0.26
CA ALA A 106 -10.78 7.71 -0.83
C ALA A 106 -9.81 7.01 -1.82
N PRO A 107 -9.75 5.67 -1.85
CA PRO A 107 -8.95 4.97 -2.85
C PRO A 107 -9.33 5.40 -4.26
N THR A 108 -8.36 5.88 -5.02
CA THR A 108 -8.58 6.44 -6.36
C THR A 108 -7.62 5.80 -7.35
N ILE A 109 -8.17 5.04 -8.29
CA ILE A 109 -7.39 4.35 -9.32
C ILE A 109 -7.29 5.26 -10.55
N TYR A 110 -6.07 5.55 -10.99
CA TYR A 110 -5.84 6.16 -12.29
C TYR A 110 -5.95 5.09 -13.36
N TYR A 111 -6.74 5.34 -14.40
CA TYR A 111 -7.04 4.34 -15.45
C TYR A 111 -5.77 3.64 -15.94
N GLY A 112 -5.84 2.34 -16.10
CA GLY A 112 -4.74 1.52 -16.60
C GLY A 112 -3.77 1.03 -15.54
N ASP A 113 -3.75 1.59 -14.31
CA ASP A 113 -2.95 1.02 -13.21
C ASP A 113 -3.39 -0.42 -12.93
N GLU A 114 -4.71 -0.66 -12.93
CA GLU A 114 -5.28 -2.00 -12.78
C GLU A 114 -4.96 -2.96 -13.93
N ALA A 115 -4.57 -2.42 -15.09
CA ALA A 115 -4.24 -3.18 -16.30
C ALA A 115 -2.73 -3.28 -16.55
N GLY A 116 -1.89 -2.78 -15.63
CA GLY A 116 -0.43 -2.86 -15.72
C GLY A 116 0.20 -1.81 -16.64
N VAL A 117 -0.49 -0.69 -16.90
CA VAL A 117 0.05 0.40 -17.72
C VAL A 117 1.23 1.06 -17.01
N CYS A 118 2.38 1.06 -17.68
CA CYS A 118 3.57 1.81 -17.29
C CYS A 118 3.65 3.14 -18.04
N GLY A 119 4.50 4.05 -17.57
CA GLY A 119 4.79 5.32 -18.25
C GLY A 119 5.60 6.25 -17.36
N TRP A 120 6.50 6.99 -17.99
CA TRP A 120 7.22 8.11 -17.36
C TRP A 120 6.24 9.24 -17.05
N THR A 121 6.72 10.32 -16.47
CA THR A 121 5.90 11.52 -16.20
C THR A 121 5.28 12.08 -17.49
N ASP A 122 4.30 12.97 -17.35
CA ASP A 122 3.59 13.60 -18.46
C ASP A 122 4.52 13.96 -19.65
N PRO A 123 4.15 13.61 -20.90
CA PRO A 123 2.87 13.02 -21.36
C PRO A 123 2.84 11.48 -21.40
N ASP A 124 3.93 10.77 -21.12
CA ASP A 124 4.06 9.32 -21.33
C ASP A 124 3.18 8.50 -20.38
N ASN A 125 2.84 9.02 -19.20
CA ASN A 125 1.91 8.38 -18.25
C ASN A 125 0.46 8.29 -18.79
N ARG A 126 0.12 9.02 -19.86
CA ARG A 126 -1.21 9.06 -20.48
C ARG A 126 -1.32 8.11 -21.68
N ARG A 127 -0.60 6.98 -21.64
CA ARG A 127 -0.71 5.93 -22.66
C ARG A 127 -2.14 5.41 -22.76
N THR A 128 -2.51 4.94 -23.95
CA THR A 128 -3.83 4.34 -24.17
C THR A 128 -4.04 3.11 -23.30
N TYR A 129 -5.29 2.86 -22.93
CA TYR A 129 -5.65 1.64 -22.22
C TYR A 129 -5.37 0.42 -23.12
N PRO A 130 -4.76 -0.65 -22.60
CA PRO A 130 -4.29 -1.78 -23.40
C PRO A 130 -5.41 -2.79 -23.72
N TRP A 131 -6.46 -2.35 -24.40
CA TRP A 131 -7.62 -3.18 -24.73
C TRP A 131 -7.23 -4.51 -25.39
N GLY A 132 -7.63 -5.63 -24.78
CA GLY A 132 -7.33 -6.98 -25.23
C GLY A 132 -5.91 -7.48 -24.88
N SER A 133 -5.12 -6.65 -24.17
CA SER A 133 -3.77 -6.99 -23.71
C SER A 133 -3.56 -6.58 -22.24
N GLU A 134 -4.66 -6.49 -21.48
CA GLU A 134 -4.65 -6.11 -20.07
C GLU A 134 -3.92 -7.18 -19.24
N ASP A 135 -3.23 -6.74 -18.20
CA ASP A 135 -2.69 -7.64 -17.19
C ASP A 135 -3.84 -8.23 -16.34
N GLN A 136 -4.25 -9.45 -16.69
CA GLN A 136 -5.40 -10.10 -16.05
C GLN A 136 -5.18 -10.42 -14.57
N GLU A 137 -3.93 -10.65 -14.15
CA GLU A 137 -3.57 -10.85 -12.75
C GLU A 137 -3.80 -9.57 -11.94
N LEU A 138 -3.31 -8.42 -12.44
CA LEU A 138 -3.51 -7.14 -11.78
C LEU A 138 -4.99 -6.72 -11.76
N ILE A 139 -5.77 -7.02 -12.82
CA ILE A 139 -7.22 -6.80 -12.81
C ILE A 139 -7.90 -7.65 -11.74
N ALA A 140 -7.58 -8.94 -11.65
CA ALA A 140 -8.14 -9.82 -10.64
C ALA A 140 -7.77 -9.34 -9.22
N PHE A 141 -6.51 -8.96 -9.02
CA PHE A 141 -6.02 -8.41 -7.77
C PHE A 141 -6.78 -7.14 -7.36
N HIS A 142 -6.92 -6.16 -8.26
CA HIS A 142 -7.65 -4.91 -7.95
C HIS A 142 -9.11 -5.18 -7.61
N LYS A 143 -9.77 -6.10 -8.32
CA LYS A 143 -11.14 -6.51 -8.00
C LYS A 143 -11.26 -7.08 -6.59
N ALA A 144 -10.34 -7.97 -6.21
CA ALA A 144 -10.31 -8.57 -4.87
C ALA A 144 -10.00 -7.53 -3.78
N ALA A 145 -8.99 -6.67 -3.99
CA ALA A 145 -8.62 -5.61 -3.05
C ALA A 145 -9.75 -4.58 -2.85
N ILE A 146 -10.47 -4.20 -3.92
CA ILE A 146 -11.65 -3.35 -3.85
C ILE A 146 -12.80 -4.05 -3.09
N ALA A 147 -13.02 -5.34 -3.33
CA ALA A 147 -14.02 -6.12 -2.60
C ALA A 147 -13.70 -6.19 -1.11
N MET A 148 -12.44 -6.45 -0.75
CA MET A 148 -11.95 -6.41 0.62
C MET A 148 -12.21 -5.04 1.27
N HIS A 149 -11.80 -3.92 0.63
CA HIS A 149 -12.07 -2.57 1.12
C HIS A 149 -13.55 -2.34 1.38
N LYS A 150 -14.40 -2.68 0.41
CA LYS A 150 -15.87 -2.48 0.50
C LYS A 150 -16.51 -3.31 1.61
N SER A 151 -15.98 -4.49 1.91
CA SER A 151 -16.53 -5.39 2.94
C SER A 151 -16.20 -4.95 4.36
N GLN A 152 -15.19 -4.07 4.56
CA GLN A 152 -14.74 -3.62 5.87
C GLN A 152 -15.16 -2.18 6.15
N GLU A 153 -16.22 -1.98 6.94
CA GLU A 153 -16.73 -0.63 7.28
C GLU A 153 -15.67 0.23 7.98
N VAL A 154 -14.80 -0.41 8.77
CA VAL A 154 -13.71 0.27 9.47
C VAL A 154 -12.66 0.89 8.54
N LEU A 155 -12.50 0.39 7.32
CA LEU A 155 -11.61 0.98 6.31
C LEU A 155 -12.18 2.26 5.72
N LYS A 156 -13.52 2.43 5.72
CA LYS A 156 -14.20 3.61 5.18
C LYS A 156 -14.23 4.77 6.19
N SER A 157 -14.51 4.46 7.46
CA SER A 157 -14.80 5.47 8.48
C SER A 157 -14.02 5.35 9.78
N GLY A 158 -13.21 4.30 9.94
CA GLY A 158 -12.46 4.04 11.17
C GLY A 158 -11.30 5.00 11.41
N SER A 159 -10.93 5.15 12.66
CA SER A 159 -9.71 5.83 13.08
C SER A 159 -8.47 5.09 12.59
N TYR A 160 -7.35 5.79 12.59
CA TYR A 160 -6.05 5.27 12.17
C TYR A 160 -5.05 5.34 13.32
N LYS A 161 -4.15 4.35 13.40
CA LYS A 161 -3.03 4.35 14.33
C LYS A 161 -1.82 3.61 13.76
N PRO A 162 -0.59 4.20 13.77
CA PRO A 162 0.63 3.45 13.49
C PRO A 162 0.92 2.48 14.64
N LEU A 163 1.42 1.30 14.34
CA LEU A 163 1.70 0.25 15.32
C LEU A 163 3.18 -0.16 15.33
N VAL A 164 3.77 -0.36 14.15
CA VAL A 164 5.19 -0.72 13.99
C VAL A 164 5.78 0.08 12.85
N GLY A 165 7.00 0.58 13.04
CA GLY A 165 7.80 1.25 12.02
C GLY A 165 9.25 0.83 12.11
N GLU A 166 9.68 -0.11 11.26
CA GLU A 166 11.05 -0.58 11.13
C GLU A 166 11.54 -0.38 9.70
N TYR A 167 12.82 -0.56 9.43
CA TYR A 167 13.33 -0.51 8.08
C TYR A 167 12.68 -1.57 7.21
N ASN A 168 12.10 -1.16 6.07
CA ASN A 168 11.31 -1.97 5.13
C ASN A 168 10.05 -2.64 5.72
N LEU A 169 9.61 -2.22 6.93
CA LEU A 169 8.43 -2.82 7.55
C LEU A 169 7.57 -1.77 8.24
N ILE A 170 6.30 -1.74 7.89
CA ILE A 170 5.29 -0.91 8.56
C ILE A 170 4.10 -1.75 8.98
N ALA A 171 3.52 -1.41 10.13
CA ALA A 171 2.20 -1.89 10.52
C ALA A 171 1.36 -0.75 11.06
N TYR A 172 0.08 -0.75 10.71
CA TYR A 172 -0.90 0.21 11.21
C TYR A 172 -2.27 -0.41 11.38
N GLY A 173 -3.08 0.21 12.21
CA GLY A 173 -4.45 -0.18 12.48
C GLY A 173 -5.48 0.80 11.92
N ARG A 174 -6.61 0.26 11.46
CA ARG A 174 -7.87 0.98 11.25
C ARG A 174 -8.89 0.43 12.24
N PHE A 175 -9.54 1.27 13.03
CA PHE A 175 -10.38 0.79 14.11
C PHE A 175 -11.52 1.75 14.46
N ASN A 176 -12.55 1.21 15.06
CA ASN A 176 -13.63 1.92 15.71
C ASN A 176 -14.06 1.15 16.98
N GLN A 177 -15.17 1.51 17.59
CA GLN A 177 -15.65 0.84 18.81
C GLN A 177 -16.03 -0.64 18.61
N LYS A 178 -16.32 -1.05 17.38
CA LYS A 178 -16.82 -2.40 17.07
C LYS A 178 -15.75 -3.29 16.47
N ASP A 179 -14.99 -2.78 15.53
CA ASP A 179 -14.10 -3.53 14.65
C ASP A 179 -12.70 -2.94 14.57
N ALA A 180 -11.76 -3.77 14.21
CA ALA A 180 -10.39 -3.35 13.90
C ALA A 180 -9.81 -4.19 12.75
N VAL A 181 -9.01 -3.52 11.93
CA VAL A 181 -8.18 -4.12 10.86
C VAL A 181 -6.74 -3.73 11.11
N VAL A 182 -5.84 -4.68 11.01
CA VAL A 182 -4.39 -4.49 11.07
C VAL A 182 -3.82 -4.75 9.69
N VAL A 183 -3.01 -3.82 9.21
CA VAL A 183 -2.30 -3.92 7.93
C VAL A 183 -0.81 -3.96 8.23
N ILE A 184 -0.10 -4.93 7.64
CA ILE A 184 1.35 -5.09 7.81
C ILE A 184 1.95 -5.20 6.41
N VAL A 185 2.99 -4.42 6.13
CA VAL A 185 3.72 -4.42 4.86
C VAL A 185 5.18 -4.69 5.13
N ASN A 186 5.72 -5.71 4.48
CA ASN A 186 7.12 -6.09 4.48
C ASN A 186 7.74 -5.87 3.10
N ASN A 187 8.29 -4.70 2.85
CA ASN A 187 8.97 -4.33 1.59
C ASN A 187 10.43 -4.80 1.54
N SER A 188 10.78 -5.86 2.28
CA SER A 188 12.13 -6.43 2.20
C SER A 188 12.17 -7.66 1.30
N GLU A 189 13.36 -7.97 0.80
CA GLU A 189 13.62 -9.22 0.06
C GLU A 189 13.73 -10.45 0.96
N ASP A 190 13.63 -10.25 2.28
CA ASP A 190 13.71 -11.30 3.28
C ASP A 190 12.36 -11.55 3.95
N GLU A 191 12.15 -12.79 4.37
CA GLU A 191 11.06 -13.11 5.29
C GLU A 191 11.32 -12.42 6.65
N ARG A 192 10.27 -11.90 7.25
CA ARG A 192 10.34 -11.19 8.52
C ARG A 192 9.41 -11.80 9.56
N ARG A 193 9.78 -11.67 10.80
CA ARG A 193 8.86 -11.85 11.94
C ARG A 193 8.66 -10.52 12.63
N VAL A 194 7.40 -10.21 12.96
CA VAL A 194 7.05 -8.98 13.65
C VAL A 194 6.09 -9.26 14.79
N ARG A 195 6.26 -8.49 15.85
CA ARG A 195 5.38 -8.47 17.00
C ARG A 195 4.62 -7.15 17.02
N VAL A 196 3.31 -7.20 16.80
CA VAL A 196 2.46 -6.02 16.62
C VAL A 196 1.64 -5.75 17.89
N PRO A 197 1.66 -4.52 18.46
CA PRO A 197 0.95 -4.16 19.69
C PRO A 197 -0.53 -3.92 19.40
N VAL A 198 -1.31 -4.99 19.14
CA VAL A 198 -2.72 -4.88 18.75
C VAL A 198 -3.64 -4.40 19.88
N TRP A 199 -3.17 -4.49 21.15
CA TRP A 199 -3.84 -3.90 22.32
C TRP A 199 -4.09 -2.39 22.16
N GLU A 200 -3.27 -1.70 21.38
CA GLU A 200 -3.45 -0.28 21.09
C GLU A 200 -4.72 0.03 20.27
N LEU A 201 -5.32 -0.99 19.66
CA LEU A 201 -6.59 -0.93 18.95
C LEU A 201 -7.77 -1.48 19.78
N GLY A 202 -7.53 -1.78 21.07
CA GLY A 202 -8.51 -2.41 21.96
C GLY A 202 -8.73 -3.90 21.67
N ILE A 203 -7.78 -4.56 20.99
CA ILE A 203 -7.78 -6.01 20.75
C ILE A 203 -7.15 -6.70 21.98
N THR A 204 -7.77 -7.76 22.45
CA THR A 204 -7.39 -8.48 23.67
C THR A 204 -7.18 -9.96 23.40
N ASP A 205 -6.68 -10.70 24.38
CA ASP A 205 -6.46 -12.15 24.30
C ASP A 205 -7.77 -12.98 24.16
N LYS A 206 -8.92 -12.32 24.20
CA LYS A 206 -10.23 -12.92 23.91
C LYS A 206 -10.61 -12.81 22.44
N ASP A 207 -9.83 -12.08 21.66
CA ASP A 207 -10.05 -11.86 20.25
C ASP A 207 -9.07 -12.73 19.43
N GLU A 208 -9.44 -13.03 18.21
CA GLU A 208 -8.55 -13.61 17.21
C GLU A 208 -8.39 -12.63 16.04
N MET A 209 -7.32 -12.80 15.29
CA MET A 209 -7.08 -12.06 14.05
C MET A 209 -7.21 -13.00 12.86
N GLU A 210 -8.16 -12.72 11.98
CA GLU A 210 -8.39 -13.46 10.75
C GLU A 210 -7.67 -12.75 9.59
N GLN A 211 -6.78 -13.45 8.88
CA GLN A 211 -6.25 -12.98 7.62
C GLN A 211 -7.36 -12.95 6.57
N ILE A 212 -7.62 -11.77 6.03
CA ILE A 212 -8.64 -11.56 4.99
C ILE A 212 -8.03 -11.22 3.63
N PHE A 213 -6.73 -10.89 3.60
CA PHE A 213 -6.01 -10.62 2.36
C PHE A 213 -4.49 -10.75 2.56
N VAL A 214 -3.80 -11.23 1.55
CA VAL A 214 -2.34 -11.29 1.52
C VAL A 214 -1.82 -11.07 0.11
N THR A 215 -0.70 -10.33 -0.02
CA THR A 215 0.09 -10.25 -1.25
C THR A 215 1.46 -10.91 -1.04
N PHE A 216 2.11 -11.34 -2.10
CA PHE A 216 3.45 -11.93 -2.08
C PHE A 216 4.09 -11.87 -3.47
N ASP A 217 5.38 -12.16 -3.54
CA ASP A 217 6.08 -12.32 -4.81
C ASP A 217 5.48 -13.51 -5.58
N GLY A 218 4.74 -13.21 -6.64
CA GLY A 218 4.00 -14.20 -7.44
C GLY A 218 2.47 -14.11 -7.32
N GLY A 219 1.92 -13.11 -6.59
CA GLY A 219 0.49 -12.86 -6.61
C GLY A 219 -0.16 -12.44 -5.29
N PHE A 220 -1.38 -12.84 -5.11
CA PHE A 220 -2.20 -12.51 -3.92
C PHE A 220 -3.10 -13.68 -3.55
N GLY A 221 -3.66 -13.64 -2.35
CA GLY A 221 -4.62 -14.63 -1.85
C GLY A 221 -5.58 -14.05 -0.83
N GLU A 222 -6.72 -14.72 -0.71
CA GLU A 222 -7.77 -14.46 0.27
C GLU A 222 -7.88 -15.66 1.24
N GLU A 223 -6.77 -16.38 1.44
CA GLU A 223 -6.71 -17.52 2.36
C GLU A 223 -6.99 -17.08 3.79
N GLN A 224 -7.94 -17.74 4.45
CA GLN A 224 -8.28 -17.48 5.84
C GLN A 224 -7.29 -18.20 6.76
N LEU A 225 -6.39 -17.44 7.37
CA LEU A 225 -5.51 -17.90 8.43
C LEU A 225 -5.90 -17.19 9.73
N TRP A 226 -5.78 -17.91 10.84
CA TRP A 226 -6.17 -17.42 12.16
C TRP A 226 -4.96 -17.26 13.04
N TYR A 227 -4.90 -16.15 13.75
CA TYR A 227 -3.81 -15.82 14.65
C TYR A 227 -4.35 -15.49 16.03
N THR A 228 -3.77 -16.08 17.05
CA THR A 228 -4.08 -15.79 18.46
C THR A 228 -3.37 -14.53 18.93
N VAL A 229 -4.03 -13.78 19.80
CA VAL A 229 -3.45 -12.62 20.49
C VAL A 229 -2.98 -13.06 21.87
N ASN A 230 -1.76 -12.71 22.25
CA ASN A 230 -1.16 -13.09 23.53
C ASN A 230 -0.64 -11.85 24.27
N GLY A 231 -1.24 -11.53 25.42
CA GLY A 231 -0.91 -10.34 26.21
C GLY A 231 -1.14 -9.04 25.43
N GLY A 232 -2.12 -9.03 24.50
CA GLY A 232 -2.39 -7.90 23.61
C GLY A 232 -1.44 -7.76 22.42
N TRP A 233 -0.59 -8.75 22.17
CA TRP A 233 0.36 -8.77 21.07
C TRP A 233 0.01 -9.83 20.03
N LEU A 234 0.26 -9.50 18.77
CA LEU A 234 0.18 -10.40 17.64
C LEU A 234 1.60 -10.71 17.15
N ASP A 235 1.99 -11.98 17.18
CA ASP A 235 3.24 -12.47 16.57
C ASP A 235 2.93 -13.10 15.21
N ILE A 236 3.53 -12.56 14.14
CA ILE A 236 3.25 -13.01 12.76
C ILE A 236 4.53 -13.11 11.94
N GLY A 237 4.61 -14.18 11.11
CA GLY A 237 5.61 -14.33 10.07
C GLY A 237 5.10 -13.72 8.76
N LEU A 238 5.97 -13.01 8.06
CA LEU A 238 5.70 -12.34 6.80
C LEU A 238 6.61 -12.90 5.71
N ARG A 239 6.05 -13.12 4.53
CA ARG A 239 6.84 -13.42 3.33
C ARG A 239 7.63 -12.18 2.90
N LYS A 240 8.68 -12.36 2.11
CA LYS A 240 9.36 -11.25 1.42
C LYS A 240 8.35 -10.50 0.53
N THR A 241 8.54 -9.21 0.37
CA THR A 241 7.72 -8.34 -0.50
C THR A 241 6.23 -8.69 -0.41
N SER A 242 5.64 -8.43 0.76
CA SER A 242 4.27 -8.87 1.06
C SER A 242 3.50 -7.87 1.92
N ALA A 243 2.21 -7.79 1.69
CA ALA A 243 1.27 -7.10 2.57
C ALA A 243 0.23 -8.09 3.09
N VAL A 244 -0.10 -7.97 4.38
CA VAL A 244 -1.12 -8.80 5.05
C VAL A 244 -2.17 -7.89 5.66
N VAL A 245 -3.44 -8.22 5.44
CA VAL A 245 -4.57 -7.54 6.06
C VAL A 245 -5.30 -8.52 6.98
N LEU A 246 -5.37 -8.15 8.25
CA LEU A 246 -5.98 -8.95 9.29
C LEU A 246 -7.18 -8.21 9.88
N LYS A 247 -8.26 -8.91 10.08
CA LYS A 247 -9.45 -8.35 10.75
C LYS A 247 -9.63 -8.99 12.12
N ARG A 248 -10.08 -8.20 13.09
CA ARG A 248 -10.48 -8.68 14.42
C ARG A 248 -11.72 -9.55 14.32
N VAL A 249 -11.70 -10.69 15.02
CA VAL A 249 -12.89 -11.53 15.27
C VAL A 249 -13.09 -11.63 16.79
N LYS A 250 -14.30 -11.31 17.21
CA LYS A 250 -14.75 -11.42 18.62
C LYS A 250 -15.49 -12.75 18.79
N TRP A 251 -15.20 -13.43 19.87
CA TRP A 251 -15.92 -14.63 20.31
C TRP A 251 -16.90 -14.31 21.44
#